data_1d75ac293c73b80e436e95f3fd415365
#
_entry.id   1d75ac293c73b80e436e95f3fd415365
#
_cell.length_a   1.000
_cell.length_b   1.000
_cell.length_c   1.000
_cell.angle_alpha   90.00
_cell.angle_beta   90.00
_cell.angle_gamma   90.00
#
_symmetry.space_group_name_H-M   'P 1'
#
loop_
_entity.id
_entity.type
_entity.pdbx_description
1 polymer ?
#
loop_
_entity_poly.entity_id
_entity_poly.type
_entity_poly.pdbx_seq_one_letter_code
_entity_poly.pdbx_strand_id
1 'polypeptide(L)'
;MNISPRWYGAAGASIVAASITARYVAKWRRRRSLRRAGQGDPNLPNGRYYIGLDLADPDARIKRPADVAVLDPTLHCTFDQWNYREDGSGIIPGRAIGRSYVLAVDGPQGLAGDRDAIMRDSERVVNAPGHTPYQLPTGNKPYAGFIKGSVKLFYRLVTSGSRFRLLGMADVPPDEANLIEVFPGGAWKVVAGSPLPTKRQLEGRQVRFGLLKSMGITFDSDDLPTADQLDAAIAAWVAYCFDQGEAQLEGRPPTLDKDAGTVREGYVVQPANPGIDLKDGAGAVASV
;
A
#
# COMPACT_ATOMS: atom_id res chain seq x y z
N MET A 1 -14.98 -42.81 23.17
CA MET A 1 -15.07 -41.47 22.58
C MET A 1 -13.65 -41.07 22.15
N ASN A 2 -13.37 -41.14 20.88
CA ASN A 2 -12.04 -40.77 20.31
C ASN A 2 -12.09 -39.31 19.90
N ILE A 3 -11.46 -38.43 20.69
CA ILE A 3 -11.33 -37.01 20.39
C ILE A 3 -10.09 -36.87 19.49
N SER A 4 -10.33 -36.48 18.25
CA SER A 4 -9.31 -36.31 17.20
C SER A 4 -8.32 -35.19 17.54
N PRO A 5 -6.99 -35.42 17.39
CA PRO A 5 -5.96 -34.44 17.73
C PRO A 5 -5.86 -33.21 16.79
N ARG A 6 -6.75 -33.12 15.81
CA ARG A 6 -6.66 -32.07 14.74
C ARG A 6 -6.98 -30.64 15.17
N TRP A 7 -7.58 -30.41 16.34
CA TRP A 7 -8.03 -29.07 16.76
C TRP A 7 -6.98 -28.23 17.47
N TYR A 8 -5.94 -28.84 18.04
CA TYR A 8 -4.91 -28.09 18.78
C TYR A 8 -3.85 -27.43 17.90
N GLY A 9 -3.63 -27.91 16.68
CA GLY A 9 -2.63 -27.36 15.78
C GLY A 9 -3.02 -26.00 15.17
N ALA A 10 -4.28 -25.83 14.79
CA ALA A 10 -4.73 -24.59 14.12
C ALA A 10 -4.82 -23.39 15.08
N ALA A 11 -5.28 -23.63 16.33
CA ALA A 11 -5.36 -22.57 17.34
C ALA A 11 -3.96 -22.08 17.79
N GLY A 12 -3.01 -23.00 17.93
CA GLY A 12 -1.63 -22.68 18.30
C GLY A 12 -0.92 -21.84 17.24
N ALA A 13 -1.08 -22.19 15.96
CA ALA A 13 -0.46 -21.43 14.84
C ALA A 13 -1.04 -20.01 14.73
N SER A 14 -2.35 -19.84 14.93
CA SER A 14 -3.01 -18.53 14.90
C SER A 14 -2.54 -17.61 16.04
N ILE A 15 -2.36 -18.17 17.25
CA ILE A 15 -1.90 -17.38 18.41
C ILE A 15 -0.43 -16.95 18.23
N VAL A 16 0.42 -17.81 17.68
CA VAL A 16 1.83 -17.50 17.43
C VAL A 16 1.95 -16.42 16.34
N ALA A 17 1.22 -16.54 15.24
CA ALA A 17 1.19 -15.55 14.17
C ALA A 17 0.70 -14.18 14.69
N ALA A 18 -0.40 -14.14 15.44
CA ALA A 18 -0.91 -12.90 16.05
C ALA A 18 0.11 -12.25 17.00
N SER A 19 0.84 -13.04 17.80
CA SER A 19 1.86 -12.53 18.72
C SER A 19 3.10 -11.99 17.98
N ILE A 20 3.50 -12.59 16.86
CA ILE A 20 4.61 -12.10 16.01
C ILE A 20 4.22 -10.78 15.36
N THR A 21 3.03 -10.70 14.78
CA THR A 21 2.50 -9.46 14.18
C THR A 21 2.43 -8.34 15.20
N ALA A 22 1.88 -8.60 16.40
CA ALA A 22 1.79 -7.58 17.45
C ALA A 22 3.17 -7.08 17.90
N ARG A 23 4.15 -7.97 18.04
CA ARG A 23 5.53 -7.60 18.41
C ARG A 23 6.21 -6.77 17.29
N TYR A 24 5.98 -7.14 16.03
CA TYR A 24 6.52 -6.40 14.87
C TYR A 24 5.94 -4.97 14.84
N VAL A 25 4.62 -4.84 14.93
CA VAL A 25 3.92 -3.55 14.95
C VAL A 25 4.36 -2.68 16.13
N ALA A 26 4.48 -3.27 17.34
CA ALA A 26 4.94 -2.54 18.52
C ALA A 26 6.38 -2.04 18.35
N LYS A 27 7.28 -2.88 17.81
CA LYS A 27 8.68 -2.52 17.53
C LYS A 27 8.76 -1.42 16.47
N TRP A 28 7.95 -1.51 15.41
CA TRP A 28 7.86 -0.51 14.36
C TRP A 28 7.38 0.84 14.91
N ARG A 29 6.25 0.88 15.64
CA ARG A 29 5.73 2.11 16.27
C ARG A 29 6.74 2.75 17.23
N ARG A 30 7.39 1.95 18.07
CA ARG A 30 8.42 2.45 19.00
C ARG A 30 9.60 3.08 18.26
N ARG A 31 10.13 2.44 17.22
CA ARG A 31 11.25 2.99 16.43
C ARG A 31 10.86 4.28 15.71
N ARG A 32 9.66 4.36 15.17
CA ARG A 32 9.15 5.56 14.51
C ARG A 32 8.97 6.71 15.50
N SER A 33 8.42 6.46 16.68
CA SER A 33 8.30 7.49 17.72
C SER A 33 9.66 8.02 18.20
N LEU A 34 10.68 7.16 18.27
CA LEU A 34 12.05 7.57 18.62
C LEU A 34 12.69 8.44 17.52
N ARG A 35 12.42 8.16 16.25
CA ARG A 35 12.85 9.05 15.15
C ARG A 35 12.17 10.42 15.19
N ARG A 36 10.90 10.50 15.59
CA ARG A 36 10.21 11.79 15.80
C ARG A 36 10.81 12.60 16.96
N ALA A 37 11.22 11.93 18.03
CA ALA A 37 11.82 12.58 19.21
C ALA A 37 13.25 13.06 18.95
N GLY A 38 13.99 12.40 18.04
CA GLY A 38 15.28 12.88 17.53
C GLY A 38 15.03 13.73 16.30
N GLN A 39 15.10 15.03 16.41
CA GLN A 39 15.07 15.99 15.29
C GLN A 39 15.78 15.40 14.09
N GLY A 40 15.10 15.45 12.90
CA GLY A 40 15.54 14.78 11.69
C GLY A 40 17.05 14.88 11.47
N ASP A 41 17.68 13.76 11.13
CA ASP A 41 19.13 13.67 10.92
C ASP A 41 19.57 14.86 10.04
N PRO A 42 20.36 15.80 10.57
CA PRO A 42 20.81 16.96 9.80
C PRO A 42 21.66 16.58 8.57
N ASN A 43 22.08 15.29 8.50
CA ASN A 43 22.80 14.72 7.37
C ASN A 43 21.88 14.05 6.32
N LEU A 44 20.55 14.06 6.52
CA LEU A 44 19.61 13.74 5.46
C LEU A 44 19.25 15.02 4.70
N PRO A 45 20.06 15.44 3.73
CA PRO A 45 19.72 16.57 2.90
C PRO A 45 18.48 16.19 2.11
N ASN A 46 17.39 16.94 2.33
CA ASN A 46 16.18 16.92 1.52
C ASN A 46 15.15 15.81 1.77
N GLY A 47 14.83 15.41 2.98
CA GLY A 47 13.63 14.67 3.32
C GLY A 47 13.37 13.41 2.48
N ARG A 48 12.33 12.66 2.83
CA ARG A 48 11.96 11.42 2.14
C ARG A 48 10.84 11.69 1.14
N TYR A 49 10.92 11.07 -0.05
CA TYR A 49 9.88 11.07 -1.06
C TYR A 49 8.93 9.91 -0.83
N TYR A 50 7.65 10.10 -1.16
CA TYR A 50 6.62 9.07 -1.03
C TYR A 50 6.00 8.86 -2.40
N ILE A 51 6.10 7.64 -2.91
CA ILE A 51 5.70 7.29 -4.26
C ILE A 51 4.51 6.35 -4.17
N GLY A 52 3.39 6.71 -4.77
CA GLY A 52 2.23 5.85 -4.91
C GLY A 52 2.07 5.41 -6.36
N LEU A 53 1.85 4.13 -6.56
CA LEU A 53 1.64 3.51 -7.86
C LEU A 53 0.25 2.89 -7.90
N ASP A 54 -0.63 3.39 -8.76
CA ASP A 54 -1.88 2.74 -9.14
C ASP A 54 -1.59 1.81 -10.32
N LEU A 55 -1.40 0.52 -10.01
CA LEU A 55 -0.94 -0.47 -10.97
C LEU A 55 -2.03 -0.81 -11.97
N ALA A 56 -1.76 -0.60 -13.26
CA ALA A 56 -2.63 -1.06 -14.34
C ALA A 56 -2.46 -2.57 -14.58
N ASP A 57 -3.52 -3.22 -15.09
CA ASP A 57 -3.46 -4.63 -15.49
C ASP A 57 -2.53 -4.80 -16.71
N PRO A 58 -1.36 -5.45 -16.59
CA PRO A 58 -0.42 -5.60 -17.69
C PRO A 58 -0.87 -6.61 -18.76
N ASP A 59 -1.84 -7.47 -18.43
CA ASP A 59 -2.42 -8.44 -19.37
C ASP A 59 -3.72 -7.93 -20.02
N ALA A 60 -4.13 -6.68 -19.72
CA ALA A 60 -5.31 -6.08 -20.34
C ALA A 60 -5.17 -6.00 -21.86
N ARG A 61 -6.29 -6.16 -22.56
CA ARG A 61 -6.33 -6.05 -24.03
C ARG A 61 -5.82 -4.68 -24.53
N ILE A 62 -6.17 -3.61 -23.81
CA ILE A 62 -5.65 -2.26 -24.06
C ILE A 62 -4.71 -1.94 -22.91
N LYS A 63 -3.42 -1.97 -23.21
CA LYS A 63 -2.38 -1.65 -22.23
C LYS A 63 -2.38 -0.16 -21.93
N ARG A 64 -2.39 0.19 -20.65
CA ARG A 64 -2.27 1.55 -20.17
C ARG A 64 -1.05 1.64 -19.27
N PRO A 65 -0.36 2.79 -19.23
CA PRO A 65 0.60 3.03 -18.18
C PRO A 65 -0.10 3.02 -16.81
N ALA A 66 0.64 2.68 -15.78
CA ALA A 66 0.23 2.88 -14.40
C ALA A 66 0.41 4.36 -14.04
N ASP A 67 -0.53 4.93 -13.28
CA ASP A 67 -0.38 6.28 -12.76
C ASP A 67 0.51 6.28 -11.51
N VAL A 68 1.40 7.24 -11.45
CA VAL A 68 2.35 7.42 -10.35
C VAL A 68 2.16 8.79 -9.74
N ALA A 69 1.99 8.84 -8.42
CA ALA A 69 2.03 10.08 -7.67
C ALA A 69 3.32 10.14 -6.83
N VAL A 70 3.94 11.30 -6.80
CA VAL A 70 5.14 11.55 -6.00
C VAL A 70 4.86 12.70 -5.05
N LEU A 71 4.84 12.41 -3.75
CA LEU A 71 4.87 13.44 -2.72
C LEU A 71 6.33 13.73 -2.35
N ASP A 72 6.72 14.97 -2.43
CA ASP A 72 8.00 15.43 -1.93
C ASP A 72 7.97 15.61 -0.40
N PRO A 73 9.10 15.97 0.25
CA PRO A 73 9.13 16.19 1.69
C PRO A 73 8.21 17.31 2.21
N THR A 74 7.71 18.18 1.35
CA THR A 74 6.77 19.26 1.70
C THR A 74 5.32 18.86 1.45
N LEU A 75 5.06 17.60 1.07
CA LEU A 75 3.77 17.08 0.64
C LEU A 75 3.25 17.73 -0.65
N HIS A 76 4.15 18.23 -1.49
CA HIS A 76 3.77 18.64 -2.83
C HIS A 76 3.67 17.43 -3.76
N CYS A 77 2.50 17.25 -4.37
CA CYS A 77 2.17 16.11 -5.22
C CYS A 77 2.37 16.45 -6.69
N THR A 78 3.09 15.58 -7.37
CA THR A 78 3.22 15.61 -8.82
C THR A 78 2.87 14.25 -9.39
N PHE A 79 2.34 14.23 -10.62
CA PHE A 79 1.98 12.99 -11.31
C PHE A 79 2.99 12.64 -12.38
N ASP A 80 3.15 11.34 -12.58
CA ASP A 80 3.96 10.72 -13.62
C ASP A 80 3.26 9.45 -14.11
N GLN A 81 3.82 8.77 -15.10
CA GLN A 81 3.31 7.50 -15.61
C GLN A 81 4.44 6.49 -15.75
N TRP A 82 4.13 5.23 -15.45
CA TRP A 82 5.06 4.13 -15.59
C TRP A 82 4.48 3.02 -16.47
N ASN A 83 5.19 2.66 -17.53
CA ASN A 83 4.85 1.50 -18.34
C ASN A 83 5.33 0.25 -17.63
N TYR A 84 4.41 -0.69 -17.39
CA TYR A 84 4.71 -1.92 -16.67
C TYR A 84 5.92 -2.67 -17.25
N ARG A 85 6.84 -2.99 -16.36
CA ARG A 85 7.99 -3.87 -16.60
C ARG A 85 8.11 -4.82 -15.43
N GLU A 86 8.16 -6.12 -15.70
CA GLU A 86 8.18 -7.15 -14.66
C GLU A 86 9.39 -7.02 -13.72
N ASP A 87 10.52 -6.54 -14.22
CA ASP A 87 11.73 -6.27 -13.44
C ASP A 87 11.69 -4.96 -12.64
N GLY A 88 10.62 -4.18 -12.77
CA GLY A 88 10.44 -2.91 -12.09
C GLY A 88 11.36 -1.78 -12.60
N SER A 89 12.02 -1.96 -13.75
CA SER A 89 12.88 -0.90 -14.30
C SER A 89 12.09 0.37 -14.59
N GLY A 90 12.64 1.52 -14.16
CA GLY A 90 12.01 2.83 -14.32
C GLY A 90 10.81 3.11 -13.39
N ILE A 91 10.50 2.23 -12.42
CA ILE A 91 9.37 2.41 -11.48
C ILE A 91 9.56 3.63 -10.55
N ILE A 92 10.80 4.01 -10.30
CA ILE A 92 11.10 5.20 -9.50
C ILE A 92 11.22 6.40 -10.42
N PRO A 93 10.33 7.41 -10.29
CA PRO A 93 10.38 8.63 -11.09
C PRO A 93 11.70 9.38 -10.95
N GLY A 94 12.11 10.07 -12.01
CA GLY A 94 13.40 10.75 -12.10
C GLY A 94 13.72 11.66 -10.92
N ARG A 95 12.71 12.38 -10.40
CA ARG A 95 12.84 13.30 -9.26
C ARG A 95 13.16 12.62 -7.92
N ALA A 96 12.86 11.32 -7.78
CA ALA A 96 13.14 10.51 -6.59
C ALA A 96 14.40 9.65 -6.74
N ILE A 97 15.04 9.63 -7.90
CA ILE A 97 16.29 8.88 -8.11
C ILE A 97 17.40 9.48 -7.25
N GLY A 98 18.12 8.61 -6.53
CA GLY A 98 19.19 9.03 -5.62
C GLY A 98 18.71 9.65 -4.31
N ARG A 99 17.40 9.66 -4.07
CA ARG A 99 16.77 10.13 -2.83
C ARG A 99 16.29 8.94 -1.97
N SER A 100 16.07 9.21 -0.68
CA SER A 100 15.35 8.27 0.19
C SER A 100 13.86 8.30 -0.16
N TYR A 101 13.23 7.14 -0.31
CA TYR A 101 11.80 7.05 -0.65
C TYR A 101 11.11 5.86 0.02
N VAL A 102 9.78 5.91 0.03
CA VAL A 102 8.90 4.76 0.25
C VAL A 102 8.02 4.59 -0.98
N LEU A 103 8.03 3.41 -1.58
CA LEU A 103 7.16 3.03 -2.70
C LEU A 103 5.96 2.26 -2.17
N ALA A 104 4.77 2.81 -2.38
CA ALA A 104 3.49 2.19 -2.08
C ALA A 104 2.83 1.74 -3.39
N VAL A 105 2.53 0.46 -3.51
CA VAL A 105 1.95 -0.13 -4.72
C VAL A 105 0.51 -0.55 -4.43
N ASP A 106 -0.44 -0.06 -5.22
CA ASP A 106 -1.80 -0.60 -5.28
C ASP A 106 -1.77 -1.91 -6.06
N GLY A 107 -1.78 -2.99 -5.32
CA GLY A 107 -1.77 -4.34 -5.87
C GLY A 107 -1.19 -5.37 -4.90
N PRO A 108 -1.65 -6.62 -5.00
CA PRO A 108 -1.26 -7.67 -4.07
C PRO A 108 0.23 -8.00 -4.19
N GLN A 109 0.94 -7.94 -3.06
CA GLN A 109 2.37 -8.25 -2.99
C GLN A 109 2.66 -9.75 -3.13
N GLY A 110 1.67 -10.60 -2.86
CA GLY A 110 1.88 -12.04 -2.83
C GLY A 110 0.59 -12.82 -2.90
N LEU A 111 0.70 -14.14 -2.86
CA LEU A 111 -0.40 -15.09 -2.83
C LEU A 111 -0.70 -15.54 -1.39
N ALA A 112 -1.84 -16.19 -1.18
CA ALA A 112 -2.16 -16.79 0.11
C ALA A 112 -1.10 -17.79 0.57
N GLY A 113 -0.88 -17.89 1.87
CA GLY A 113 0.09 -18.80 2.48
C GLY A 113 -0.41 -20.22 2.60
N ASP A 114 -1.71 -20.40 2.78
CA ASP A 114 -2.32 -21.72 2.97
C ASP A 114 -2.91 -22.24 1.66
N ARG A 115 -2.72 -23.54 1.37
CA ARG A 115 -3.13 -24.18 0.09
C ARG A 115 -4.62 -24.08 -0.19
N ASP A 116 -5.44 -24.11 0.85
CA ASP A 116 -6.90 -24.09 0.74
C ASP A 116 -7.47 -22.66 0.87
N ALA A 117 -6.61 -21.67 1.05
CA ALA A 117 -7.04 -20.29 1.16
C ALA A 117 -7.39 -19.72 -0.22
N ILE A 118 -8.54 -19.05 -0.29
CA ILE A 118 -9.02 -18.36 -1.50
C ILE A 118 -8.58 -16.90 -1.55
N MET A 119 -8.06 -16.37 -0.45
CA MET A 119 -7.54 -15.01 -0.30
C MET A 119 -6.55 -14.95 0.86
N ARG A 120 -5.73 -13.91 0.88
CA ARG A 120 -4.83 -13.60 2.00
C ARG A 120 -5.62 -13.04 3.20
N ASP A 121 -5.03 -13.14 4.39
CA ASP A 121 -5.63 -12.56 5.59
C ASP A 121 -5.78 -11.04 5.49
N SER A 122 -4.78 -10.36 4.92
CA SER A 122 -4.82 -8.90 4.70
C SER A 122 -6.03 -8.47 3.86
N GLU A 123 -6.30 -9.17 2.75
CA GLU A 123 -7.41 -8.85 1.85
C GLU A 123 -8.78 -9.03 2.54
N ARG A 124 -8.89 -10.03 3.41
CA ARG A 124 -10.11 -10.27 4.20
C ARG A 124 -10.38 -9.11 5.15
N VAL A 125 -9.35 -8.63 5.84
CA VAL A 125 -9.47 -7.54 6.82
C VAL A 125 -9.82 -6.22 6.14
N VAL A 126 -9.14 -5.88 5.04
CA VAL A 126 -9.41 -4.61 4.32
C VAL A 126 -10.61 -4.71 3.36
N ASN A 127 -11.22 -5.89 3.24
CA ASN A 127 -12.32 -6.16 2.31
C ASN A 127 -11.98 -5.75 0.86
N ALA A 128 -10.81 -6.21 0.39
CA ALA A 128 -10.38 -5.97 -0.98
C ALA A 128 -11.26 -6.75 -1.98
N PRO A 129 -11.60 -6.16 -3.15
CA PRO A 129 -12.45 -6.83 -4.15
C PRO A 129 -11.74 -7.95 -4.91
N GLY A 130 -10.41 -7.88 -5.02
CA GLY A 130 -9.57 -8.92 -5.63
C GLY A 130 -9.11 -9.91 -4.59
N HIS A 131 -9.19 -11.20 -4.90
CA HIS A 131 -8.75 -12.25 -4.00
C HIS A 131 -7.52 -12.94 -4.59
N THR A 132 -6.45 -13.04 -3.81
CA THR A 132 -5.22 -13.74 -4.19
C THR A 132 -5.17 -15.12 -3.51
N PRO A 133 -5.60 -16.19 -4.22
CA PRO A 133 -5.55 -17.55 -3.69
C PRO A 133 -4.09 -18.06 -3.57
N TYR A 134 -3.93 -19.29 -3.09
CA TYR A 134 -2.63 -19.94 -2.98
C TYR A 134 -1.90 -20.09 -4.34
N GLN A 135 -2.65 -20.31 -5.42
CA GLN A 135 -2.12 -20.38 -6.78
C GLN A 135 -2.50 -19.15 -7.59
N LEU A 136 -1.64 -18.73 -8.50
CA LEU A 136 -1.96 -17.66 -9.43
C LEU A 136 -3.27 -17.95 -10.15
N PRO A 137 -4.21 -16.99 -10.21
CA PRO A 137 -5.45 -17.18 -10.93
C PRO A 137 -5.16 -17.39 -12.43
N THR A 138 -5.84 -18.36 -13.02
CA THR A 138 -5.73 -18.73 -14.43
C THR A 138 -6.99 -18.39 -15.19
N GLY A 139 -6.86 -18.19 -16.51
CA GLY A 139 -7.98 -17.91 -17.40
C GLY A 139 -8.54 -16.49 -17.25
N ASN A 140 -9.80 -16.32 -17.65
CA ASN A 140 -10.48 -15.01 -17.70
C ASN A 140 -11.16 -14.63 -16.36
N LYS A 141 -10.58 -15.01 -15.22
CA LYS A 141 -11.10 -14.59 -13.92
C LYS A 141 -10.93 -13.08 -13.74
N PRO A 142 -11.87 -12.39 -13.11
CA PRO A 142 -11.72 -10.98 -12.78
C PRO A 142 -10.39 -10.72 -12.04
N TYR A 143 -9.71 -9.65 -12.40
CA TYR A 143 -8.41 -9.25 -11.83
C TYR A 143 -7.23 -10.23 -12.06
N ALA A 144 -7.37 -11.31 -12.85
CA ALA A 144 -6.31 -12.31 -12.98
C ALA A 144 -5.00 -11.71 -13.51
N GLY A 145 -5.05 -10.88 -14.55
CA GLY A 145 -3.88 -10.21 -15.12
C GLY A 145 -3.26 -9.22 -14.13
N PHE A 146 -4.09 -8.41 -13.47
CA PHE A 146 -3.65 -7.49 -12.43
C PHE A 146 -2.94 -8.20 -11.27
N ILE A 147 -3.55 -9.25 -10.70
CA ILE A 147 -2.97 -10.04 -9.62
C ILE A 147 -1.63 -10.65 -10.06
N LYS A 148 -1.61 -11.29 -11.22
CA LYS A 148 -0.39 -11.90 -11.77
C LYS A 148 0.72 -10.88 -11.98
N GLY A 149 0.40 -9.73 -12.55
CA GLY A 149 1.35 -8.64 -12.78
C GLY A 149 1.91 -8.09 -11.47
N SER A 150 1.04 -7.82 -10.49
CA SER A 150 1.46 -7.30 -9.20
C SER A 150 2.34 -8.29 -8.41
N VAL A 151 1.92 -9.54 -8.29
CA VAL A 151 2.67 -10.58 -7.57
C VAL A 151 4.07 -10.78 -8.18
N LYS A 152 4.17 -10.80 -9.51
CA LYS A 152 5.46 -10.90 -10.20
C LYS A 152 6.33 -9.66 -9.98
N LEU A 153 5.74 -8.47 -10.07
CA LEU A 153 6.44 -7.22 -9.82
C LEU A 153 7.06 -7.22 -8.42
N PHE A 154 6.28 -7.48 -7.39
CA PHE A 154 6.79 -7.53 -6.00
C PHE A 154 7.91 -8.57 -5.85
N TYR A 155 7.74 -9.77 -6.38
CA TYR A 155 8.76 -10.80 -6.33
C TYR A 155 10.07 -10.32 -6.98
N ARG A 156 10.00 -9.71 -8.15
CA ARG A 156 11.18 -9.17 -8.86
C ARG A 156 11.83 -8.02 -8.09
N LEU A 157 11.04 -7.09 -7.57
CA LEU A 157 11.57 -5.97 -6.78
C LEU A 157 12.33 -6.46 -5.54
N VAL A 158 11.82 -7.49 -4.86
CA VAL A 158 12.45 -8.05 -3.66
C VAL A 158 13.70 -8.87 -3.97
N THR A 159 13.73 -9.57 -5.12
CA THR A 159 14.81 -10.51 -5.48
C THR A 159 15.89 -9.92 -6.37
N SER A 160 15.66 -8.79 -7.05
CA SER A 160 16.60 -8.18 -8.00
C SER A 160 17.70 -7.33 -7.36
N GLY A 161 17.86 -7.36 -6.04
CA GLY A 161 18.90 -6.63 -5.30
C GLY A 161 18.38 -5.90 -4.07
N SER A 162 19.29 -5.25 -3.32
CA SER A 162 18.99 -4.67 -2.00
C SER A 162 18.22 -3.34 -2.03
N ARG A 163 17.80 -2.86 -3.21
CA ARG A 163 17.17 -1.53 -3.35
C ARG A 163 15.77 -1.46 -2.74
N PHE A 164 14.98 -2.53 -2.90
CA PHE A 164 13.61 -2.61 -2.41
C PHE A 164 13.53 -3.54 -1.22
N ARG A 165 13.11 -3.00 -0.09
CA ARG A 165 13.00 -3.69 1.19
C ARG A 165 11.52 -3.79 1.57
N LEU A 166 10.92 -4.95 1.26
CA LEU A 166 9.50 -5.20 1.49
C LEU A 166 9.20 -5.25 2.99
N LEU A 167 8.19 -4.51 3.40
CA LEU A 167 7.72 -4.45 4.78
C LEU A 167 7.35 -5.84 5.30
N GLY A 168 7.95 -6.23 6.44
CA GLY A 168 7.66 -7.47 7.14
C GLY A 168 8.50 -8.66 6.74
N MET A 169 9.35 -8.58 5.71
CA MET A 169 10.34 -9.60 5.45
C MET A 169 11.27 -9.77 6.66
N ALA A 170 11.66 -11.01 6.95
CA ALA A 170 12.38 -11.34 8.18
C ALA A 170 13.72 -10.61 8.34
N ASP A 171 14.40 -10.33 7.23
CA ASP A 171 15.67 -9.63 7.14
C ASP A 171 15.53 -8.11 6.97
N VAL A 172 14.30 -7.59 6.95
CA VAL A 172 14.02 -6.16 6.77
C VAL A 172 13.54 -5.54 8.09
N PRO A 173 14.36 -4.72 8.74
CA PRO A 173 13.90 -3.92 9.86
C PRO A 173 12.73 -3.00 9.46
N PRO A 174 11.73 -2.82 10.30
CA PRO A 174 10.53 -2.04 9.95
C PRO A 174 10.82 -0.61 9.51
N ASP A 175 11.85 -0.01 10.05
CA ASP A 175 12.29 1.36 9.77
C ASP A 175 13.14 1.49 8.50
N GLU A 176 13.59 0.38 7.96
CA GLU A 176 14.32 0.32 6.70
C GLU A 176 13.42 -0.10 5.52
N ALA A 177 12.19 -0.53 5.80
CA ALA A 177 11.24 -0.87 4.75
C ALA A 177 10.93 0.36 3.88
N ASN A 178 11.01 0.16 2.56
CA ASN A 178 10.74 1.18 1.57
C ASN A 178 9.84 0.68 0.41
N LEU A 179 9.30 -0.53 0.54
CA LEU A 179 8.31 -1.10 -0.37
C LEU A 179 7.14 -1.62 0.46
N ILE A 180 5.93 -1.15 0.15
CA ILE A 180 4.70 -1.52 0.84
C ILE A 180 3.57 -1.78 -0.15
N GLU A 181 2.66 -2.67 0.22
CA GLU A 181 1.37 -2.81 -0.45
C GLU A 181 0.35 -1.90 0.19
N VAL A 182 -0.46 -1.27 -0.63
CA VAL A 182 -1.59 -0.43 -0.20
C VAL A 182 -2.86 -0.85 -0.94
N PHE A 183 -4.01 -0.50 -0.37
CA PHE A 183 -5.30 -0.63 -1.04
C PHE A 183 -6.02 0.73 -0.98
N PRO A 184 -5.95 1.55 -2.05
CA PRO A 184 -6.56 2.88 -2.10
C PRO A 184 -8.04 2.90 -1.73
N GLY A 185 -8.80 1.87 -2.17
CA GLY A 185 -10.21 1.76 -1.83
C GLY A 185 -10.48 1.64 -0.32
N GLY A 186 -9.59 0.99 0.42
CA GLY A 186 -9.60 0.96 1.88
C GLY A 186 -9.14 2.27 2.49
N ALA A 187 -8.03 2.82 2.00
CA ALA A 187 -7.49 4.10 2.49
C ALA A 187 -8.51 5.24 2.37
N TRP A 188 -9.21 5.34 1.23
CA TRP A 188 -10.28 6.31 1.06
C TRP A 188 -11.40 6.18 2.09
N LYS A 189 -11.80 4.95 2.43
CA LYS A 189 -12.84 4.71 3.46
C LYS A 189 -12.40 5.19 4.83
N VAL A 190 -11.12 4.92 5.18
CA VAL A 190 -10.55 5.34 6.46
C VAL A 190 -10.48 6.87 6.55
N VAL A 191 -9.96 7.52 5.50
CA VAL A 191 -9.79 8.98 5.48
C VAL A 191 -11.13 9.70 5.49
N ALA A 192 -12.10 9.23 4.72
CA ALA A 192 -13.40 9.88 4.62
C ALA A 192 -14.30 9.63 5.83
N GLY A 193 -14.10 8.54 6.58
CA GLY A 193 -14.95 8.14 7.70
C GLY A 193 -16.41 7.82 7.30
N SER A 194 -16.75 7.93 6.03
CA SER A 194 -18.08 7.71 5.46
C SER A 194 -18.00 7.21 4.03
N PRO A 195 -19.08 6.60 3.47
CA PRO A 195 -19.11 6.20 2.07
C PRO A 195 -18.87 7.37 1.11
N LEU A 196 -18.00 7.19 0.15
CA LEU A 196 -17.70 8.19 -0.88
C LEU A 196 -18.51 7.93 -2.15
N PRO A 197 -18.85 8.98 -2.91
CA PRO A 197 -19.40 8.83 -4.26
C PRO A 197 -18.44 8.04 -5.16
N THR A 198 -18.98 7.44 -6.21
CA THR A 198 -18.22 6.61 -7.15
C THR A 198 -17.07 7.39 -7.77
N LYS A 199 -15.83 6.87 -7.70
CA LYS A 199 -14.61 7.55 -8.18
C LYS A 199 -14.62 7.90 -9.68
N ARG A 200 -15.43 7.20 -10.49
CA ARG A 200 -15.58 7.48 -11.92
C ARG A 200 -16.44 8.70 -12.22
N GLN A 201 -17.26 9.14 -11.29
CA GLN A 201 -18.09 10.34 -11.42
C GLN A 201 -17.30 11.59 -11.04
N LEU A 202 -17.68 12.72 -11.62
CA LEU A 202 -17.05 14.03 -11.36
C LEU A 202 -17.05 14.33 -9.86
N GLU A 203 -18.22 14.25 -9.23
CA GLU A 203 -18.39 14.48 -7.78
C GLU A 203 -17.46 13.59 -6.94
N GLY A 204 -17.37 12.30 -7.27
CA GLY A 204 -16.51 11.36 -6.53
C GLY A 204 -15.02 11.71 -6.63
N ARG A 205 -14.57 12.27 -7.75
CA ARG A 205 -13.20 12.79 -7.90
C ARG A 205 -13.01 14.10 -7.15
N GLN A 206 -13.96 15.02 -7.23
CA GLN A 206 -13.90 16.30 -6.51
C GLN A 206 -13.79 16.11 -5.01
N VAL A 207 -14.61 15.22 -4.42
CA VAL A 207 -14.55 14.91 -2.99
C VAL A 207 -13.17 14.35 -2.61
N ARG A 208 -12.62 13.38 -3.37
CA ARG A 208 -11.30 12.82 -3.08
C ARG A 208 -10.18 13.85 -3.21
N PHE A 209 -10.26 14.71 -4.22
CA PHE A 209 -9.28 15.77 -4.40
C PHE A 209 -9.34 16.81 -3.25
N GLY A 210 -10.55 17.17 -2.81
CA GLY A 210 -10.74 18.00 -1.63
C GLY A 210 -10.18 17.38 -0.35
N LEU A 211 -10.37 16.06 -0.16
CA LEU A 211 -9.79 15.34 0.97
C LEU A 211 -8.26 15.37 0.94
N LEU A 212 -7.61 15.14 -0.22
CA LEU A 212 -6.15 15.25 -0.32
C LEU A 212 -5.66 16.64 0.07
N LYS A 213 -6.32 17.70 -0.41
CA LYS A 213 -5.99 19.08 -0.04
C LYS A 213 -6.18 19.34 1.46
N SER A 214 -7.25 18.81 2.06
CA SER A 214 -7.50 18.97 3.51
C SER A 214 -6.46 18.26 4.38
N MET A 215 -5.79 17.24 3.84
CA MET A 215 -4.66 16.57 4.49
C MET A 215 -3.32 17.31 4.31
N GLY A 216 -3.33 18.50 3.71
CA GLY A 216 -2.14 19.33 3.51
C GLY A 216 -1.37 19.02 2.23
N ILE A 217 -1.90 18.18 1.34
CA ILE A 217 -1.27 17.90 0.05
C ILE A 217 -1.51 19.06 -0.90
N THR A 218 -0.44 19.58 -1.50
CA THR A 218 -0.48 20.64 -2.51
C THR A 218 -0.23 20.08 -3.91
N PHE A 219 -0.68 20.78 -4.94
CA PHE A 219 -0.60 20.36 -6.34
C PHE A 219 -0.15 21.54 -7.22
N ASP A 220 0.42 21.25 -8.39
CA ASP A 220 0.86 22.28 -9.35
C ASP A 220 -0.30 23.12 -9.91
N SER A 221 -1.49 22.52 -10.00
CA SER A 221 -2.70 23.20 -10.50
C SER A 221 -3.94 22.74 -9.72
N ASP A 222 -5.05 23.46 -9.91
CA ASP A 222 -6.37 23.08 -9.42
C ASP A 222 -7.14 22.17 -10.39
N ASP A 223 -6.51 21.75 -11.47
CA ASP A 223 -7.09 20.80 -12.40
C ASP A 223 -7.41 19.49 -11.69
N LEU A 224 -8.62 19.00 -11.91
CA LEU A 224 -9.11 17.81 -11.23
C LEU A 224 -8.41 16.55 -11.78
N PRO A 225 -7.59 15.84 -10.95
CA PRO A 225 -6.91 14.63 -11.40
C PRO A 225 -7.87 13.52 -11.83
N THR A 226 -7.37 12.56 -12.59
CA THR A 226 -8.11 11.33 -12.94
C THR A 226 -8.38 10.49 -11.68
N ALA A 227 -9.27 9.51 -11.79
CA ALA A 227 -9.55 8.59 -10.68
C ALA A 227 -8.31 7.77 -10.30
N ASP A 228 -7.52 7.35 -11.30
CA ASP A 228 -6.34 6.53 -11.09
C ASP A 228 -5.17 7.39 -10.52
N GLN A 229 -5.04 8.65 -10.95
CA GLN A 229 -4.12 9.60 -10.31
C GLN A 229 -4.46 9.88 -8.84
N LEU A 230 -5.75 9.99 -8.51
CA LEU A 230 -6.18 10.17 -7.11
C LEU A 230 -5.89 8.92 -6.27
N ASP A 231 -6.04 7.72 -6.84
CA ASP A 231 -5.69 6.47 -6.16
C ASP A 231 -4.17 6.35 -5.98
N ALA A 232 -3.35 6.76 -6.95
CA ALA A 232 -1.90 6.89 -6.79
C ALA A 232 -1.53 7.92 -5.70
N ALA A 233 -2.21 9.08 -5.64
CA ALA A 233 -1.93 10.11 -4.65
C ALA A 233 -2.25 9.66 -3.22
N ILE A 234 -3.38 8.97 -3.00
CA ILE A 234 -3.68 8.44 -1.67
C ILE A 234 -2.72 7.31 -1.29
N ALA A 235 -2.24 6.49 -2.25
CA ALA A 235 -1.21 5.50 -1.99
C ALA A 235 0.10 6.15 -1.52
N ALA A 236 0.54 7.24 -2.17
CA ALA A 236 1.71 8.02 -1.74
C ALA A 236 1.53 8.60 -0.34
N TRP A 237 0.32 9.11 -0.02
CA TRP A 237 0.02 9.62 1.31
C TRP A 237 0.02 8.50 2.38
N VAL A 238 -0.45 7.29 2.06
CA VAL A 238 -0.31 6.13 2.95
C VAL A 238 1.16 5.80 3.21
N ALA A 239 2.03 5.92 2.20
CA ALA A 239 3.48 5.78 2.38
C ALA A 239 4.04 6.83 3.34
N TYR A 240 3.56 8.08 3.26
CA TYR A 240 3.89 9.12 4.23
C TYR A 240 3.41 8.75 5.64
N CYS A 241 2.14 8.37 5.82
CA CYS A 241 1.61 7.92 7.11
C CYS A 241 2.41 6.74 7.68
N PHE A 242 2.79 5.78 6.83
CA PHE A 242 3.64 4.67 7.23
C PHE A 242 4.99 5.17 7.75
N ASP A 243 5.63 6.07 7.04
CA ASP A 243 6.91 6.64 7.47
C ASP A 243 6.79 7.45 8.78
N GLN A 244 5.66 8.12 8.99
CA GLN A 244 5.40 8.85 10.23
C GLN A 244 4.97 7.97 11.41
N GLY A 245 4.75 6.67 11.22
CA GLY A 245 4.22 5.79 12.25
C GLY A 245 2.71 5.92 12.47
N GLU A 246 2.01 6.49 11.52
CA GLU A 246 0.56 6.78 11.53
C GLU A 246 -0.22 5.84 10.61
N ALA A 247 0.23 4.60 10.49
CA ALA A 247 -0.43 3.59 9.68
C ALA A 247 -0.75 2.33 10.49
N GLN A 248 -1.69 1.55 9.99
CA GLN A 248 -2.02 0.22 10.46
C GLN A 248 -1.52 -0.82 9.46
N LEU A 249 -1.08 -1.97 9.97
CA LEU A 249 -0.58 -3.08 9.18
C LEU A 249 -1.58 -4.23 9.30
N GLU A 250 -2.27 -4.52 8.20
CA GLU A 250 -3.30 -5.56 8.15
C GLU A 250 -2.76 -6.82 7.47
N GLY A 251 -2.86 -7.97 8.13
CA GLY A 251 -2.41 -9.24 7.61
C GLY A 251 -1.29 -9.90 8.41
N ARG A 252 -0.50 -10.71 7.73
CA ARG A 252 0.62 -11.49 8.28
C ARG A 252 1.95 -11.09 7.64
N PRO A 253 3.10 -11.36 8.29
CA PRO A 253 4.41 -11.15 7.69
C PRO A 253 4.54 -11.90 6.36
N PRO A 254 5.12 -11.28 5.32
CA PRO A 254 5.40 -11.96 4.07
C PRO A 254 6.53 -12.98 4.22
N THR A 255 6.48 -14.02 3.39
CA THR A 255 7.59 -14.97 3.22
C THR A 255 7.90 -15.14 1.74
N LEU A 256 9.17 -15.39 1.41
CA LEU A 256 9.59 -15.58 0.04
C LEU A 256 9.50 -17.08 -0.33
N ASP A 257 8.65 -17.40 -1.30
CA ASP A 257 8.55 -18.73 -1.90
C ASP A 257 9.34 -18.72 -3.22
N LYS A 258 10.62 -19.14 -3.13
CA LYS A 258 11.52 -19.14 -4.28
C LYS A 258 11.14 -20.17 -5.32
N ASP A 259 10.56 -21.29 -4.90
CA ASP A 259 10.15 -22.38 -5.81
C ASP A 259 8.96 -21.98 -6.66
N ALA A 260 8.01 -21.26 -6.06
CA ALA A 260 6.86 -20.70 -6.77
C ALA A 260 7.16 -19.35 -7.45
N GLY A 261 8.32 -18.73 -7.20
CA GLY A 261 8.65 -17.40 -7.72
C GLY A 261 7.68 -16.32 -7.23
N THR A 262 7.29 -16.35 -5.96
CA THR A 262 6.29 -15.43 -5.39
C THR A 262 6.59 -15.07 -3.93
N VAL A 263 5.93 -14.04 -3.45
CA VAL A 263 5.78 -13.75 -2.03
C VAL A 263 4.50 -14.45 -1.54
N ARG A 264 4.49 -14.94 -0.31
CA ARG A 264 3.32 -15.47 0.37
C ARG A 264 2.89 -14.51 1.48
N GLU A 265 1.58 -14.27 1.60
CA GLU A 265 0.99 -13.33 2.55
C GLU A 265 1.54 -11.90 2.41
N GLY A 266 1.55 -11.16 3.49
CA GLY A 266 2.06 -9.81 3.57
C GLY A 266 1.05 -8.82 4.13
N TYR A 267 1.55 -7.63 4.45
CA TYR A 267 0.74 -6.57 5.03
C TYR A 267 0.16 -5.66 3.96
N VAL A 268 -1.15 -5.40 4.03
CA VAL A 268 -1.74 -4.21 3.41
C VAL A 268 -1.62 -3.06 4.43
N VAL A 269 -0.98 -1.98 4.01
CA VAL A 269 -0.82 -0.79 4.83
C VAL A 269 -2.02 0.13 4.63
N GLN A 270 -2.65 0.53 5.74
CA GLN A 270 -3.76 1.48 5.76
C GLN A 270 -3.38 2.68 6.63
N PRO A 271 -3.91 3.88 6.39
CA PRO A 271 -3.72 4.98 7.33
C PRO A 271 -4.34 4.60 8.68
N ALA A 272 -3.70 4.95 9.78
CA ALA A 272 -4.39 4.94 11.06
C ALA A 272 -5.50 5.98 10.98
N ASN A 273 -6.68 5.65 11.50
CA ASN A 273 -7.82 6.59 11.49
C ASN A 273 -7.37 7.93 12.11
N PRO A 274 -7.25 9.01 11.34
CA PRO A 274 -6.64 10.24 11.83
C PRO A 274 -7.52 10.99 12.81
N GLY A 275 -8.73 10.48 13.13
CA GLY A 275 -9.68 11.23 13.97
C GLY A 275 -9.99 12.60 13.37
N ILE A 276 -9.97 12.73 12.05
CA ILE A 276 -10.35 13.96 11.39
C ILE A 276 -11.82 14.22 11.75
N ASP A 277 -12.01 15.17 12.65
CA ASP A 277 -13.35 15.61 13.02
C ASP A 277 -13.90 16.44 11.85
N LEU A 278 -14.51 15.74 10.88
CA LEU A 278 -15.12 16.35 9.69
C LEU A 278 -16.24 17.36 10.03
N LYS A 279 -16.50 17.57 11.33
CA LYS A 279 -17.51 18.56 11.78
C LYS A 279 -17.08 19.99 11.50
N ASP A 280 -15.78 20.27 11.42
CA ASP A 280 -15.28 21.64 11.20
C ASP A 280 -15.12 22.00 9.71
N GLY A 281 -15.15 21.02 8.79
CA GLY A 281 -14.97 21.24 7.34
C GLY A 281 -16.25 21.39 6.52
N ALA A 282 -17.40 21.02 7.06
CA ALA A 282 -18.68 21.07 6.33
C ALA A 282 -19.30 22.49 6.23
N GLY A 283 -18.66 23.49 6.84
CA GLY A 283 -19.13 24.90 6.83
C GLY A 283 -18.63 25.75 5.67
N ALA A 284 -17.71 25.27 4.81
CA ALA A 284 -17.03 26.11 3.82
C ALA A 284 -17.44 25.86 2.34
N VAL A 285 -18.43 25.03 2.07
CA VAL A 285 -18.86 24.75 0.67
C VAL A 285 -20.31 25.20 0.40
N ALA A 286 -20.84 26.12 1.18
CA ALA A 286 -22.12 26.76 0.91
C ALA A 286 -21.92 28.26 0.76
N SER A 287 -21.48 28.71 -0.41
CA SER A 287 -21.81 30.01 -1.05
C SER A 287 -20.69 30.45 -2.01
N VAL A 288 -20.74 30.00 -3.25
CA VAL A 288 -20.48 30.83 -4.46
C VAL A 288 -21.40 30.31 -5.57
#